data_324f29d4a487047db173c6f0a3ca9059
#
_entry.id   324f29d4a487047db173c6f0a3ca9059
#
_cell.length_a   1.000
_cell.length_b   1.000
_cell.length_c   1.000
_cell.angle_alpha   90.00
_cell.angle_beta   90.00
_cell.angle_gamma   90.00
#
_symmetry.space_group_name_H-M   'P 1'
#
loop_
_entity.id
_entity.type
_entity.pdbx_description
1 polymer ?
#
loop_
_entity_poly.entity_id
_entity_poly.type
_entity_poly.pdbx_seq_one_letter_code
_entity_poly.pdbx_strand_id
1 'polypeptide(L)'
;RLGPLWSLPSDAGSKTGLSDQLRLGHVSESALDDTIAMRVRFEGAAPRPNQLYFRGPVLTWFDGQTWSVRAVPFRQQAEADGGPVVQAQGRAVSYQVTLEPTRLQSLPLLDGTLAASPTPPQTEPEMRRWGLDWQTRRPVGERIQVSGQAWLGARDTTLERFGRQTPYLQLPAGVNPRT
;
A
#
# COMPACT_ATOMS: atom_id res chain seq x y z
N ARG A 1 -29.15 -37.25 12.40
CA ARG A 1 -29.01 -36.16 11.41
C ARG A 1 -27.56 -35.82 11.33
N LEU A 2 -26.88 -36.24 10.26
CA LEU A 2 -25.54 -35.84 9.93
C LEU A 2 -25.59 -34.39 9.44
N GLY A 3 -24.89 -33.48 10.11
CA GLY A 3 -24.76 -32.11 9.68
C GLY A 3 -23.92 -32.00 8.37
N PRO A 4 -24.01 -30.90 7.64
CA PRO A 4 -23.33 -30.76 6.36
C PRO A 4 -21.82 -30.90 6.52
N LEU A 5 -21.20 -31.79 5.73
CA LEU A 5 -19.79 -32.10 5.67
C LEU A 5 -18.94 -30.96 5.03
N TRP A 6 -19.48 -29.76 4.95
CA TRP A 6 -18.82 -28.58 4.40
C TRP A 6 -18.53 -27.59 5.53
N SER A 7 -17.66 -27.93 6.44
CA SER A 7 -16.93 -26.91 7.16
C SER A 7 -15.91 -26.31 6.21
N LEU A 8 -16.24 -25.18 5.59
CA LEU A 8 -15.24 -24.33 4.98
C LEU A 8 -14.17 -24.05 6.05
N PRO A 9 -12.89 -24.27 5.76
CA PRO A 9 -11.85 -23.83 6.66
C PRO A 9 -12.02 -22.32 6.84
N SER A 10 -12.31 -21.88 8.06
CA SER A 10 -12.46 -20.47 8.41
C SER A 10 -11.15 -19.67 8.34
N ASP A 11 -10.08 -20.29 7.85
CA ASP A 11 -8.74 -19.74 7.68
C ASP A 11 -8.27 -19.65 6.23
N ALA A 12 -9.17 -19.61 5.26
CA ALA A 12 -8.83 -19.07 3.96
C ALA A 12 -8.71 -17.54 4.09
N GLY A 13 -7.75 -17.08 4.90
CA GLY A 13 -7.26 -15.71 4.85
C GLY A 13 -6.93 -15.39 3.40
N SER A 14 -7.51 -14.36 2.82
CA SER A 14 -7.31 -13.99 1.42
C SER A 14 -5.80 -13.81 1.18
N LYS A 15 -5.20 -14.80 0.53
CA LYS A 15 -3.80 -14.77 0.15
C LYS A 15 -3.67 -13.94 -1.12
N THR A 16 -3.81 -12.62 -1.01
CA THR A 16 -3.67 -11.73 -2.17
C THR A 16 -2.21 -11.43 -2.53
N GLY A 17 -1.25 -12.15 -1.95
CA GLY A 17 0.18 -11.87 -2.13
C GLY A 17 0.66 -10.56 -1.50
N LEU A 18 -0.25 -9.71 -0.99
CA LEU A 18 0.08 -8.49 -0.28
C LEU A 18 0.19 -8.77 1.22
N SER A 19 1.25 -8.26 1.85
CA SER A 19 1.49 -8.40 3.29
C SER A 19 1.98 -7.08 3.87
N ASP A 20 1.61 -6.78 5.11
CA ASP A 20 2.18 -5.70 5.92
C ASP A 20 3.46 -6.12 6.66
N GLN A 21 3.93 -7.34 6.39
CA GLN A 21 5.16 -7.90 6.92
C GLN A 21 5.94 -8.60 5.82
N LEU A 22 7.26 -8.47 5.87
CA LEU A 22 8.19 -9.20 5.00
C LEU A 22 9.24 -9.88 5.86
N ARG A 23 9.16 -11.21 5.95
CA ARG A 23 10.15 -12.02 6.63
C ARG A 23 11.14 -12.61 5.64
N LEU A 24 12.43 -12.48 5.95
CA LEU A 24 13.49 -13.10 5.15
C LEU A 24 13.29 -14.61 5.08
N GLY A 25 13.28 -15.17 3.87
CA GLY A 25 13.07 -16.60 3.62
C GLY A 25 11.61 -17.02 3.32
N HIS A 26 10.59 -16.18 3.55
CA HIS A 26 9.18 -16.53 3.28
C HIS A 26 8.58 -15.88 2.02
N VAL A 27 9.38 -15.15 1.26
CA VAL A 27 8.92 -14.43 0.05
C VAL A 27 8.45 -15.40 -1.05
N SER A 28 9.00 -16.61 -1.09
CA SER A 28 8.69 -17.61 -2.12
C SER A 28 7.26 -18.17 -2.04
N GLU A 29 6.66 -18.23 -0.86
CA GLU A 29 5.28 -18.73 -0.71
C GLU A 29 4.25 -17.77 -1.32
N SER A 30 4.45 -16.46 -1.18
CA SER A 30 3.57 -15.45 -1.77
C SER A 30 3.72 -15.36 -3.29
N ALA A 31 4.87 -15.74 -3.84
CA ALA A 31 5.14 -15.72 -5.28
C ALA A 31 4.44 -16.84 -6.07
N LEU A 32 3.91 -17.85 -5.37
CA LEU A 32 3.20 -18.98 -5.97
C LEU A 32 1.67 -18.83 -5.99
N ASP A 33 1.16 -17.70 -5.51
CA ASP A 33 -0.28 -17.45 -5.45
C ASP A 33 -0.74 -16.76 -6.75
N ASP A 34 -1.45 -17.48 -7.61
CA ASP A 34 -2.00 -17.00 -8.88
C ASP A 34 -3.36 -16.31 -8.72
N THR A 35 -3.84 -16.08 -7.51
CA THR A 35 -5.12 -15.40 -7.31
C THR A 35 -5.05 -13.94 -7.73
N ILE A 36 -6.15 -13.47 -8.32
CA ILE A 36 -6.23 -12.08 -8.76
C ILE A 36 -6.36 -11.19 -7.53
N ALA A 37 -5.33 -10.41 -7.24
CA ALA A 37 -5.35 -9.44 -6.14
C ALA A 37 -6.13 -8.16 -6.48
N MET A 38 -6.02 -7.70 -7.74
CA MET A 38 -6.73 -6.50 -8.22
C MET A 38 -6.90 -6.49 -9.72
N ARG A 39 -7.84 -5.67 -10.19
CA ARG A 39 -8.04 -5.34 -11.61
C ARG A 39 -7.94 -3.84 -11.79
N VAL A 40 -7.23 -3.41 -12.82
CA VAL A 40 -7.03 -1.99 -13.12
C VAL A 40 -7.56 -1.68 -14.51
N ARG A 41 -8.36 -0.63 -14.62
CA ARG A 41 -8.87 -0.09 -15.88
C ARG A 41 -8.43 1.36 -16.00
N PHE A 42 -7.70 1.68 -17.06
CA PHE A 42 -7.31 3.06 -17.38
C PHE A 42 -8.37 3.76 -18.22
N GLU A 43 -8.57 5.05 -17.97
CA GLU A 43 -9.34 5.93 -18.83
C GLU A 43 -8.39 6.50 -19.90
N GLY A 44 -8.62 6.10 -21.16
CA GLY A 44 -7.72 6.45 -22.27
C GLY A 44 -6.48 5.55 -22.38
N ALA A 45 -5.36 6.11 -22.85
CA ALA A 45 -4.13 5.37 -23.09
C ALA A 45 -3.47 4.94 -21.77
N ALA A 46 -3.27 3.64 -21.60
CA ALA A 46 -2.54 3.09 -20.45
C ALA A 46 -1.10 3.61 -20.40
N PRO A 47 -0.50 3.72 -19.18
CA PRO A 47 0.93 3.98 -19.03
C PRO A 47 1.78 2.85 -19.66
N ARG A 48 3.05 3.16 -19.90
CA ARG A 48 4.01 2.12 -20.33
C ARG A 48 4.25 1.11 -19.21
N PRO A 49 4.63 -0.15 -19.49
CA PRO A 49 4.86 -1.17 -18.46
C PRO A 49 5.82 -0.73 -17.35
N ASN A 50 6.88 0.01 -17.67
CA ASN A 50 7.84 0.52 -16.70
C ASN A 50 7.30 1.69 -15.84
N GLN A 51 6.11 2.17 -16.09
CA GLN A 51 5.40 3.17 -15.30
C GLN A 51 4.26 2.56 -14.48
N LEU A 52 4.03 1.26 -14.61
CA LEU A 52 2.98 0.52 -13.89
C LEU A 52 3.51 0.00 -12.55
N TYR A 53 3.86 0.91 -11.67
CA TYR A 53 4.24 0.57 -10.29
C TYR A 53 3.06 0.88 -9.35
N PHE A 54 2.53 -0.15 -8.71
CA PHE A 54 1.47 -0.04 -7.71
C PHE A 54 2.09 -0.11 -6.33
N ARG A 55 1.99 0.99 -5.60
CA ARG A 55 2.59 1.13 -4.27
C ARG A 55 1.76 0.39 -3.24
N GLY A 56 2.29 -0.70 -2.72
CA GLY A 56 1.74 -1.48 -1.61
C GLY A 56 2.13 -0.92 -0.23
N PRO A 57 2.03 -1.74 0.84
CA PRO A 57 2.45 -1.34 2.17
C PRO A 57 3.91 -0.91 2.20
N VAL A 58 4.19 0.24 2.81
CA VAL A 58 5.57 0.69 3.05
C VAL A 58 6.02 0.19 4.41
N LEU A 59 6.97 -0.75 4.39
CA LEU A 59 7.52 -1.35 5.59
C LEU A 59 8.56 -0.39 6.20
N THR A 60 8.37 -0.02 7.45
CA THR A 60 9.14 1.06 8.11
C THR A 60 9.94 0.59 9.30
N TRP A 61 9.76 -0.64 9.74
CA TRP A 61 10.41 -1.20 10.91
C TRP A 61 11.05 -2.55 10.60
N PHE A 62 12.32 -2.69 10.99
CA PHE A 62 13.06 -3.95 10.90
C PHE A 62 13.51 -4.40 12.28
N ASP A 63 13.21 -5.64 12.67
CA ASP A 63 13.57 -6.24 13.94
C ASP A 63 14.84 -7.11 13.89
N GLY A 64 15.48 -7.22 12.72
CA GLY A 64 16.61 -8.09 12.44
C GLY A 64 16.25 -9.31 11.58
N GLN A 65 14.96 -9.64 11.47
CA GLN A 65 14.45 -10.77 10.66
C GLN A 65 13.24 -10.40 9.82
N THR A 66 12.39 -9.51 10.34
CA THR A 66 11.11 -9.15 9.75
C THR A 66 11.01 -7.65 9.55
N TRP A 67 10.65 -7.25 8.34
CA TRP A 67 10.16 -5.90 8.07
C TRP A 67 8.67 -5.83 8.33
N SER A 68 8.19 -4.75 8.94
CA SER A 68 6.77 -4.53 9.21
C SER A 68 6.37 -3.06 9.02
N VAL A 69 5.07 -2.85 8.84
CA VAL A 69 4.48 -1.52 8.91
C VAL A 69 4.43 -1.10 10.37
N ARG A 70 5.02 0.03 10.71
CA ARG A 70 4.92 0.61 12.05
C ARG A 70 4.52 2.06 11.96
N ALA A 71 3.72 2.49 12.94
CA ALA A 71 3.42 3.91 13.09
C ALA A 71 4.73 4.67 13.33
N VAL A 72 5.00 5.66 12.49
CA VAL A 72 6.22 6.46 12.56
C VAL A 72 5.88 7.73 13.33
N PRO A 73 6.49 7.99 14.49
CA PRO A 73 6.27 9.22 15.26
C PRO A 73 6.46 10.49 14.44
N PHE A 74 7.37 10.43 13.47
CA PHE A 74 7.60 11.49 12.49
C PHE A 74 6.36 11.88 11.68
N ARG A 75 5.43 10.96 11.39
CA ARG A 75 4.20 11.30 10.67
C ARG A 75 3.34 12.29 11.46
N GLN A 76 3.24 12.12 12.78
CA GLN A 76 2.48 13.02 13.64
C GLN A 76 3.10 14.43 13.67
N GLN A 77 4.43 14.51 13.76
CA GLN A 77 5.14 15.78 13.72
C GLN A 77 4.99 16.46 12.36
N ALA A 78 5.16 15.72 11.27
CA ALA A 78 5.04 16.27 9.93
C ALA A 78 3.60 16.68 9.58
N GLU A 79 2.57 16.03 10.16
CA GLU A 79 1.18 16.47 10.05
C GLU A 79 0.97 17.81 10.75
N ALA A 80 1.55 18.01 11.94
CA ALA A 80 1.52 19.27 12.67
C ALA A 80 2.22 20.41 11.91
N ASP A 81 3.28 20.09 11.15
CA ASP A 81 4.06 21.03 10.34
C ASP A 81 3.52 21.23 8.89
N GLY A 82 2.27 20.84 8.63
CA GLY A 82 1.58 21.05 7.35
C GLY A 82 1.59 19.85 6.41
N GLY A 83 2.00 18.68 6.90
CA GLY A 83 1.90 17.41 6.19
C GLY A 83 2.94 17.18 5.09
N PRO A 84 2.83 16.05 4.38
CA PRO A 84 3.76 15.67 3.33
C PRO A 84 3.64 16.58 2.10
N VAL A 85 4.78 16.88 1.50
CA VAL A 85 4.86 17.69 0.28
C VAL A 85 5.06 16.78 -0.92
N VAL A 86 4.05 16.72 -1.79
CA VAL A 86 4.12 15.97 -3.04
C VAL A 86 3.94 16.91 -4.22
N GLN A 87 4.87 16.87 -5.14
CA GLN A 87 4.84 17.65 -6.37
C GLN A 87 4.24 16.81 -7.50
N ALA A 88 3.15 17.31 -8.09
CA ALA A 88 2.56 16.72 -9.29
C ALA A 88 3.43 17.06 -10.51
N GLN A 89 3.98 16.06 -11.19
CA GLN A 89 4.77 16.22 -12.39
C GLN A 89 4.44 15.15 -13.43
N GLY A 90 4.65 15.47 -14.71
CA GLY A 90 4.42 14.54 -15.80
C GLY A 90 2.95 14.44 -16.22
N ARG A 91 2.63 13.38 -16.95
CA ARG A 91 1.28 13.12 -17.49
C ARG A 91 0.34 12.65 -16.40
N ALA A 92 -0.84 13.26 -16.31
CA ALA A 92 -1.93 12.77 -15.48
C ALA A 92 -2.60 11.55 -16.14
N VAL A 93 -2.98 10.57 -15.33
CA VAL A 93 -3.64 9.34 -15.73
C VAL A 93 -4.81 9.07 -14.79
N SER A 94 -6.01 8.97 -15.34
CA SER A 94 -7.20 8.53 -14.60
C SER A 94 -7.39 7.03 -14.77
N TYR A 95 -7.75 6.35 -13.69
CA TYR A 95 -7.92 4.92 -13.67
C TYR A 95 -8.88 4.47 -12.57
N GLN A 96 -9.33 3.24 -12.66
CA GLN A 96 -10.16 2.59 -11.66
C GLN A 96 -9.52 1.27 -11.25
N VAL A 97 -9.46 1.03 -9.95
CA VAL A 97 -9.01 -0.23 -9.36
C VAL A 97 -10.19 -0.93 -8.71
N THR A 98 -10.36 -2.21 -9.04
CA THR A 98 -11.18 -3.14 -8.25
C THR A 98 -10.24 -3.99 -7.44
N LEU A 99 -10.23 -3.83 -6.12
CA LEU A 99 -9.36 -4.52 -5.18
C LEU A 99 -10.12 -5.65 -4.48
N GLU A 100 -9.55 -6.83 -4.49
CA GLU A 100 -10.07 -7.96 -3.71
C GLU A 100 -9.75 -7.77 -2.20
N PRO A 101 -10.44 -8.47 -1.28
CA PRO A 101 -10.17 -8.34 0.16
C PRO A 101 -8.72 -8.64 0.50
N THR A 102 -7.99 -7.67 1.03
CA THR A 102 -6.57 -7.82 1.39
C THR A 102 -6.35 -8.01 2.87
N ARG A 103 -7.33 -7.65 3.69
CA ARG A 103 -7.22 -7.54 5.17
C ARG A 103 -6.17 -6.51 5.62
N LEU A 104 -5.67 -5.69 4.72
CA LEU A 104 -4.72 -4.61 4.99
C LEU A 104 -5.42 -3.26 4.92
N GLN A 105 -4.85 -2.27 5.58
CA GLN A 105 -5.26 -0.88 5.44
C GLN A 105 -4.62 -0.21 4.22
N SER A 106 -3.48 -0.70 3.75
CA SER A 106 -2.80 -0.16 2.58
C SER A 106 -3.57 -0.44 1.29
N LEU A 107 -3.70 0.59 0.47
CA LEU A 107 -4.31 0.51 -0.86
C LEU A 107 -3.22 0.52 -1.92
N PRO A 108 -3.07 -0.57 -2.70
CA PRO A 108 -2.08 -0.64 -3.77
C PRO A 108 -2.53 0.19 -4.98
N LEU A 109 -2.37 1.50 -4.91
CA LEU A 109 -2.68 2.41 -5.98
C LEU A 109 -1.45 2.69 -6.86
N LEU A 110 -1.70 3.14 -8.11
CA LEU A 110 -0.63 3.53 -9.03
C LEU A 110 0.23 4.62 -8.40
N ASP A 111 1.54 4.46 -8.45
CA ASP A 111 2.47 5.42 -7.89
C ASP A 111 2.24 6.81 -8.49
N GLY A 112 2.33 7.84 -7.65
CA GLY A 112 1.96 9.20 -8.04
C GLY A 112 0.46 9.49 -8.00
N THR A 113 -0.38 8.63 -7.43
CA THR A 113 -1.80 8.93 -7.20
C THR A 113 -1.93 10.01 -6.13
N LEU A 114 -2.42 11.17 -6.53
CA LEU A 114 -2.62 12.32 -5.65
C LEU A 114 -4.10 12.54 -5.29
N ALA A 115 -5.01 11.99 -6.08
CA ALA A 115 -6.43 11.99 -5.80
C ALA A 115 -7.01 10.58 -5.96
N ALA A 116 -7.79 10.14 -4.99
CA ALA A 116 -8.52 8.88 -5.06
C ALA A 116 -9.80 8.95 -4.24
N SER A 117 -10.82 8.23 -4.67
CA SER A 117 -12.12 8.14 -4.00
C SER A 117 -12.73 6.76 -4.20
N PRO A 118 -13.54 6.26 -3.24
CA PRO A 118 -14.36 5.08 -3.44
C PRO A 118 -15.33 5.27 -4.61
N THR A 119 -15.71 4.19 -5.26
CA THR A 119 -16.71 4.18 -6.34
C THR A 119 -17.82 3.17 -5.98
N PRO A 120 -19.08 3.59 -5.90
CA PRO A 120 -19.56 4.99 -6.03
C PRO A 120 -19.07 5.90 -4.90
N PRO A 121 -19.06 7.23 -5.12
CA PRO A 121 -18.72 8.20 -4.06
C PRO A 121 -19.61 8.02 -2.83
N GLN A 122 -19.11 8.38 -1.65
CA GLN A 122 -19.82 8.31 -0.36
C GLN A 122 -20.02 6.88 0.21
N THR A 123 -19.46 5.89 -0.43
CA THR A 123 -19.38 4.54 0.16
C THR A 123 -18.12 4.40 1.02
N GLU A 124 -18.18 3.55 2.03
CA GLU A 124 -16.98 3.06 2.71
C GLU A 124 -16.02 2.41 1.67
N PRO A 125 -14.70 2.47 1.83
CA PRO A 125 -13.99 2.90 3.02
C PRO A 125 -13.59 4.37 3.03
N GLU A 126 -13.49 4.94 4.24
CA GLU A 126 -12.81 6.22 4.44
C GLU A 126 -11.33 6.07 4.09
N MET A 127 -10.86 6.89 3.15
CA MET A 127 -9.51 6.82 2.60
C MET A 127 -8.67 8.02 3.05
N ARG A 128 -7.38 7.76 3.27
CA ARG A 128 -6.42 8.77 3.70
C ARG A 128 -5.11 8.60 2.93
N ARG A 129 -4.52 9.73 2.55
CA ARG A 129 -3.22 9.78 1.88
C ARG A 129 -2.14 10.33 2.80
N TRP A 130 -0.96 9.73 2.73
CA TRP A 130 0.26 10.26 3.32
C TRP A 130 1.39 10.19 2.29
N GLY A 131 1.87 11.34 1.84
CA GLY A 131 2.81 11.38 0.72
C GLY A 131 2.22 10.73 -0.52
N LEU A 132 2.85 9.66 -0.97
CA LEU A 132 2.35 8.80 -2.06
C LEU A 132 1.62 7.55 -1.57
N ASP A 133 1.53 7.33 -0.26
CA ASP A 133 0.87 6.16 0.32
C ASP A 133 -0.63 6.42 0.54
N TRP A 134 -1.45 5.44 0.19
CA TRP A 134 -2.88 5.45 0.43
C TRP A 134 -3.29 4.37 1.41
N GLN A 135 -4.17 4.70 2.33
CA GLN A 135 -4.66 3.79 3.36
C GLN A 135 -6.15 4.01 3.61
N THR A 136 -6.83 2.94 3.98
CA THR A 136 -8.19 2.97 4.52
C THR A 136 -8.13 3.05 6.04
N ARG A 137 -9.18 3.60 6.65
CA ARG A 137 -9.31 3.64 8.12
C ARG A 137 -9.41 2.24 8.74
N ARG A 138 -10.07 1.32 8.04
CA ARG A 138 -10.24 -0.08 8.45
C ARG A 138 -9.63 -1.01 7.41
N PRO A 139 -9.16 -2.20 7.79
CA PRO A 139 -8.68 -3.18 6.82
C PRO A 139 -9.73 -3.49 5.74
N VAL A 140 -9.29 -3.65 4.51
CA VAL A 140 -10.15 -3.98 3.36
C VAL A 140 -10.65 -5.41 3.51
N GLY A 141 -11.84 -5.58 4.07
CA GLY A 141 -12.48 -6.88 4.36
C GLY A 141 -13.35 -7.42 3.25
N GLU A 142 -13.73 -6.59 2.30
CA GLU A 142 -14.58 -6.91 1.14
C GLU A 142 -14.03 -6.28 -0.13
N ARG A 143 -14.54 -6.71 -1.29
CA ARG A 143 -14.14 -6.12 -2.57
C ARG A 143 -14.55 -4.66 -2.62
N ILE A 144 -13.60 -3.80 -2.97
CA ILE A 144 -13.84 -2.36 -3.11
C ILE A 144 -13.43 -1.88 -4.50
N GLN A 145 -14.03 -0.78 -4.93
CA GLN A 145 -13.67 -0.10 -6.15
C GLN A 145 -13.23 1.33 -5.83
N VAL A 146 -12.10 1.73 -6.40
CA VAL A 146 -11.49 3.05 -6.17
C VAL A 146 -11.18 3.69 -7.51
N SER A 147 -11.63 4.91 -7.72
CA SER A 147 -11.19 5.77 -8.83
C SER A 147 -9.99 6.59 -8.39
N GLY A 148 -8.93 6.61 -9.19
CA GLY A 148 -7.69 7.30 -8.90
C GLY A 148 -7.23 8.20 -10.04
N GLN A 149 -6.51 9.26 -9.69
CA GLN A 149 -5.77 10.10 -10.63
C GLN A 149 -4.31 10.17 -10.19
N ALA A 150 -3.42 9.69 -11.06
CA ALA A 150 -1.97 9.65 -10.83
C ALA A 150 -1.23 10.57 -11.79
N TRP A 151 -0.12 11.14 -11.33
CA TRP A 151 0.85 11.86 -12.14
C TRP A 151 2.12 11.02 -12.24
N LEU A 152 2.48 10.58 -13.44
CA LEU A 152 3.55 9.59 -13.69
C LEU A 152 4.97 10.08 -13.34
N GLY A 153 5.13 11.33 -12.98
CA GLY A 153 6.39 11.92 -12.52
C GLY A 153 6.26 12.56 -11.13
N ALA A 154 5.21 12.22 -10.36
CA ALA A 154 5.02 12.77 -9.03
C ALA A 154 6.22 12.44 -8.12
N ARG A 155 6.64 13.39 -7.29
CA ARG A 155 7.74 13.25 -6.34
C ARG A 155 7.26 13.60 -4.93
N ASP A 156 7.56 12.73 -4.00
CA ASP A 156 7.42 13.02 -2.59
C ASP A 156 8.71 13.69 -2.08
N THR A 157 8.61 14.96 -1.74
CA THR A 157 9.71 15.77 -1.22
C THR A 157 9.63 15.95 0.31
N THR A 158 8.81 15.17 0.96
CA THR A 158 8.62 15.23 2.42
C THR A 158 9.93 15.06 3.17
N LEU A 159 10.78 14.13 2.75
CA LEU A 159 12.09 13.88 3.36
C LEU A 159 13.08 15.01 3.13
N GLU A 160 13.02 15.69 1.98
CA GLU A 160 13.85 16.85 1.69
C GLU A 160 13.50 18.02 2.62
N ARG A 161 12.20 18.19 2.92
CA ARG A 161 11.69 19.25 3.80
C ARG A 161 12.02 19.01 5.27
N PHE A 162 11.86 17.78 5.77
CA PHE A 162 11.97 17.47 7.20
C PHE A 162 13.32 16.87 7.62
N GLY A 163 14.29 16.78 6.69
CA GLY A 163 15.64 16.28 6.93
C GLY A 163 15.76 14.75 6.84
N ARG A 164 17.02 14.29 6.80
CA ARG A 164 17.37 12.89 6.55
C ARG A 164 17.30 11.97 7.77
N GLN A 165 16.91 12.45 8.92
CA GLN A 165 16.76 11.61 10.11
C GLN A 165 15.47 10.81 9.97
N THR A 166 15.49 9.83 9.12
CA THR A 166 14.32 9.05 8.80
C THR A 166 14.25 7.84 9.72
N PRO A 167 13.11 7.63 10.38
CA PRO A 167 12.85 6.39 11.07
C PRO A 167 12.91 5.16 10.16
N TYR A 168 13.00 5.37 8.84
CA TYR A 168 13.15 4.32 7.83
C TYR A 168 14.56 3.75 7.69
N LEU A 169 15.57 4.39 8.30
CA LEU A 169 16.98 3.98 8.20
C LEU A 169 17.49 3.29 9.49
N GLN A 170 16.62 3.02 10.44
CA GLN A 170 17.04 2.37 11.67
C GLN A 170 17.30 0.88 11.44
N LEU A 171 18.41 0.41 11.98
CA LEU A 171 18.75 -1.01 12.10
C LEU A 171 18.86 -1.37 13.58
N PRO A 172 18.43 -2.56 14.00
CA PRO A 172 18.65 -3.03 15.36
C PRO A 172 20.13 -3.10 15.68
N ALA A 173 20.50 -2.79 16.91
CA ALA A 173 21.89 -2.91 17.37
C ALA A 173 22.40 -4.36 17.22
N GLY A 174 23.59 -4.53 16.66
CA GLY A 174 24.22 -5.83 16.48
C GLY A 174 23.78 -6.62 15.24
N VAL A 175 22.91 -6.08 14.40
CA VAL A 175 22.62 -6.66 13.08
C VAL A 175 23.72 -6.26 12.11
N ASN A 176 24.31 -7.27 11.44
CA ASN A 176 25.42 -7.10 10.48
C ASN A 176 26.65 -6.36 11.08
N PRO A 177 27.32 -6.92 12.11
CA PRO A 177 28.46 -6.25 12.76
C PRO A 177 29.69 -6.04 11.86
N ARG A 178 29.64 -6.53 10.61
CA ARG A 178 30.70 -6.38 9.60
C ARG A 178 30.42 -5.30 8.55
N THR A 179 29.28 -4.61 8.62
CA THR A 179 28.93 -3.41 7.85
C THR A 179 28.81 -2.24 8.80
#